data_096e8ba8f3991ff90f20ec3690201bdb
#
_entry.id   096e8ba8f3991ff90f20ec3690201bdb
#
_cell.length_a   1.000
_cell.length_b   1.000
_cell.length_c   1.000
_cell.angle_alpha   90.00
_cell.angle_beta   90.00
_cell.angle_gamma   90.00
#
_symmetry.space_group_name_H-M   'P 1'
#
loop_
_entity.id
_entity.type
_entity.pdbx_description
1 polymer ?
#
loop_
_entity_poly.entity_id
_entity_poly.type
_entity_poly.pdbx_seq_one_letter_code
_entity_poly.pdbx_strand_id
1 'polypeptide(L)'
;MLVDIIFQYRSLLGKCELGVGLEWDEIERVTELESSFAPTKDDRRMSASGRRYRREATKLSAVMRGDRINDRVDVIEMGPGGLVCRNAPYVSRGEQVEIVIEDENLSYRFRAVGVWLKDDGEDFRVGLALVGMPVCLHKVAISAHEADVVDQLAAAA
;
A
#
# COMPACT_ATOMS: atom_id res chain seq x y z
N MET A 1 -9.80 1.31 -10.12
CA MET A 1 -9.67 2.00 -8.84
C MET A 1 -8.20 2.30 -8.54
N LEU A 2 -7.93 3.36 -7.84
CA LEU A 2 -6.54 3.83 -7.58
C LEU A 2 -5.67 2.77 -6.89
N VAL A 3 -6.19 2.11 -5.86
CA VAL A 3 -5.47 1.08 -5.10
C VAL A 3 -5.04 -0.08 -5.99
N ASP A 4 -5.92 -0.54 -6.86
CA ASP A 4 -5.64 -1.63 -7.81
C ASP A 4 -4.53 -1.25 -8.80
N ILE A 5 -4.58 -0.04 -9.33
CA ILE A 5 -3.57 0.47 -10.26
C ILE A 5 -2.20 0.59 -9.58
N ILE A 6 -2.16 1.10 -8.35
CA ILE A 6 -0.93 1.20 -7.56
C ILE A 6 -0.38 -0.20 -7.25
N PHE A 7 -1.26 -1.14 -6.90
CA PHE A 7 -0.90 -2.54 -6.66
C PHE A 7 -0.24 -3.16 -7.90
N GLN A 8 -0.84 -3.00 -9.08
CA GLN A 8 -0.29 -3.50 -10.34
C GLN A 8 1.11 -2.94 -10.60
N TYR A 9 1.26 -1.64 -10.47
CA TYR A 9 2.54 -0.96 -10.70
C TYR A 9 3.62 -1.43 -9.73
N ARG A 10 3.32 -1.48 -8.44
CA ARG A 10 4.25 -1.95 -7.40
C ARG A 10 4.62 -3.43 -7.59
N SER A 11 3.70 -4.25 -8.03
CA SER A 11 3.95 -5.68 -8.31
C SER A 11 4.92 -5.85 -9.48
N LEU A 12 4.77 -5.07 -10.54
CA LEU A 12 5.66 -5.11 -11.70
C LEU A 12 7.07 -4.60 -11.35
N LEU A 13 7.16 -3.51 -10.59
CA LEU A 13 8.45 -3.02 -10.07
C LEU A 13 9.12 -4.05 -9.16
N GLY A 14 8.35 -4.74 -8.34
CA GLY A 14 8.85 -5.80 -7.46
C GLY A 14 9.50 -6.94 -8.23
N LYS A 15 8.94 -7.33 -9.37
CA LYS A 15 9.56 -8.33 -10.26
C LYS A 15 10.92 -7.87 -10.75
N CYS A 16 11.06 -6.59 -11.13
CA CYS A 16 12.34 -6.04 -11.55
C CYS A 16 13.35 -6.05 -10.40
N GLU A 17 12.95 -5.63 -9.22
CA GLU A 17 13.81 -5.58 -8.03
C GLU A 17 14.30 -6.96 -7.61
N LEU A 18 13.47 -8.00 -7.80
CA LEU A 18 13.83 -9.38 -7.50
C LEU A 18 14.66 -10.07 -8.61
N GLY A 19 14.91 -9.39 -9.72
CA GLY A 19 15.67 -9.92 -10.83
C GLY A 19 14.91 -10.92 -11.70
N VAL A 20 13.60 -11.05 -11.54
CA VAL A 20 12.74 -11.94 -12.35
C VAL A 20 12.60 -11.44 -13.79
N GLY A 21 12.61 -10.13 -13.97
CA GLY A 21 12.41 -9.52 -15.27
C GLY A 21 10.93 -9.40 -15.64
N LEU A 22 10.65 -8.72 -16.74
CA LEU A 22 9.29 -8.47 -17.23
C LEU A 22 9.11 -9.02 -18.64
N GLU A 23 7.94 -9.56 -18.92
CA GLU A 23 7.50 -9.88 -20.28
C GLU A 23 7.19 -8.59 -21.06
N TRP A 24 7.10 -8.68 -22.39
CA TRP A 24 6.85 -7.49 -23.22
C TRP A 24 5.56 -6.76 -22.90
N ASP A 25 4.48 -7.49 -22.66
CA ASP A 25 3.20 -6.93 -22.27
C ASP A 25 3.25 -6.25 -20.90
N GLU A 26 4.02 -6.80 -19.97
CA GLU A 26 4.27 -6.19 -18.66
C GLU A 26 5.07 -4.90 -18.77
N ILE A 27 6.06 -4.84 -19.66
CA ILE A 27 6.84 -3.60 -19.94
C ILE A 27 5.93 -2.51 -20.50
N GLU A 28 5.07 -2.84 -21.46
CA GLU A 28 4.08 -1.92 -21.99
C GLU A 28 3.14 -1.40 -20.87
N ARG A 29 2.69 -2.30 -19.99
CA ARG A 29 1.82 -1.93 -18.86
C ARG A 29 2.53 -1.00 -17.88
N VAL A 30 3.78 -1.26 -17.54
CA VAL A 30 4.59 -0.37 -16.70
C VAL A 30 4.70 1.02 -17.31
N THR A 31 4.95 1.11 -18.61
CA THR A 31 5.07 2.37 -19.33
C THR A 31 3.76 3.17 -19.28
N GLU A 32 2.64 2.52 -19.50
CA GLU A 32 1.31 3.14 -19.37
C GLU A 32 1.07 3.67 -17.96
N LEU A 33 1.35 2.84 -16.95
CA LEU A 33 1.14 3.20 -15.54
C LEU A 33 2.06 4.35 -15.12
N GLU A 34 3.33 4.34 -15.54
CA GLU A 34 4.26 5.44 -15.27
C GLU A 34 3.77 6.76 -15.87
N SER A 35 3.23 6.74 -17.07
CA SER A 35 2.63 7.92 -17.68
C SER A 35 1.45 8.45 -16.88
N SER A 36 0.63 7.56 -16.32
CA SER A 36 -0.51 7.94 -15.49
C SER A 36 -0.08 8.56 -14.16
N PHE A 37 1.05 8.14 -13.61
CA PHE A 37 1.56 8.63 -12.34
C PHE A 37 2.57 9.77 -12.46
N ALA A 38 2.95 10.15 -13.67
CA ALA A 38 3.90 11.25 -13.89
C ALA A 38 3.33 12.56 -13.31
N PRO A 39 4.13 13.31 -12.52
CA PRO A 39 3.65 14.56 -11.97
C PRO A 39 3.43 15.58 -13.10
N THR A 40 2.35 16.36 -12.99
CA THR A 40 2.12 17.49 -13.88
C THR A 40 3.10 18.61 -13.57
N LYS A 41 3.20 19.60 -14.48
CA LYS A 41 4.03 20.79 -14.23
C LYS A 41 3.61 21.53 -12.95
N ASP A 42 2.30 21.56 -12.68
CA ASP A 42 1.76 22.21 -11.50
C ASP A 42 2.11 21.42 -10.23
N ASP A 43 2.05 20.09 -10.26
CA ASP A 43 2.47 19.24 -9.14
C ASP A 43 3.95 19.46 -8.78
N ARG A 44 4.82 19.62 -9.78
CA ARG A 44 6.25 19.90 -9.57
C ARG A 44 6.50 21.28 -8.96
N ARG A 45 5.70 22.27 -9.30
CA ARG A 45 5.79 23.62 -8.74
C ARG A 45 5.31 23.68 -7.30
N MET A 46 4.28 22.91 -6.96
CA MET A 46 3.67 22.87 -5.63
C MET A 46 4.46 22.00 -4.64
N SER A 47 5.30 21.09 -5.11
CA SER A 47 6.05 20.17 -4.27
C SER A 47 7.50 20.65 -4.10
N ALA A 48 7.84 21.14 -2.90
CA ALA A 48 9.21 21.50 -2.54
C ALA A 48 10.16 20.30 -2.50
N SER A 49 9.65 19.06 -2.44
CA SER A 49 10.42 17.81 -2.32
C SER A 49 10.70 17.11 -3.64
N GLY A 50 10.21 17.60 -4.77
CA GLY A 50 10.46 17.00 -6.08
C GLY A 50 9.95 15.56 -6.19
N ARG A 51 8.73 15.29 -5.77
CA ARG A 51 8.13 13.94 -5.80
C ARG A 51 8.22 13.33 -7.20
N ARG A 52 8.70 12.12 -7.25
CA ARG A 52 8.81 11.35 -8.49
C ARG A 52 7.44 10.97 -9.08
N TYR A 53 6.45 10.77 -8.21
CA TYR A 53 5.11 10.32 -8.58
C TYR A 53 4.05 11.27 -8.03
N ARG A 54 2.98 11.39 -8.80
CA ARG A 54 1.77 12.08 -8.39
C ARG A 54 1.08 11.32 -7.27
N ARG A 55 0.56 12.06 -6.27
CA ARG A 55 -0.33 11.52 -5.23
C ARG A 55 -1.72 12.09 -5.43
N GLU A 56 -2.72 11.25 -5.24
CA GLU A 56 -4.11 11.65 -5.31
C GLU A 56 -4.73 11.68 -3.91
N ALA A 57 -5.62 12.65 -3.68
CA ALA A 57 -6.43 12.71 -2.47
C ALA A 57 -7.38 11.51 -2.44
N THR A 58 -7.46 10.85 -1.29
CA THR A 58 -8.31 9.67 -1.10
C THR A 58 -9.09 9.75 0.21
N LYS A 59 -10.05 8.87 0.35
CA LYS A 59 -10.76 8.62 1.61
C LYS A 59 -10.91 7.12 1.78
N LEU A 60 -9.83 6.48 2.18
CA LEU A 60 -9.78 5.03 2.35
C LEU A 60 -9.52 4.69 3.80
N SER A 61 -10.31 3.75 4.34
CA SER A 61 -10.03 3.16 5.63
C SER A 61 -9.04 2.01 5.45
N ALA A 62 -8.04 1.95 6.31
CA ALA A 62 -7.01 0.92 6.26
C ALA A 62 -6.67 0.44 7.67
N VAL A 63 -5.95 -0.67 7.75
CA VAL A 63 -5.36 -1.14 9.01
C VAL A 63 -3.84 -1.04 8.87
N MET A 64 -3.21 -0.37 9.82
CA MET A 64 -1.76 -0.30 9.92
C MET A 64 -1.29 -1.36 10.90
N ARG A 65 -0.37 -2.23 10.48
CA ARG A 65 0.20 -3.30 11.29
C ARG A 65 1.71 -3.17 11.38
N GLY A 66 2.24 -3.37 12.56
CA GLY A 66 3.66 -3.38 12.83
C GLY A 66 3.92 -4.18 14.11
N ASP A 67 5.15 -4.18 14.61
CA ASP A 67 5.51 -4.96 15.81
C ASP A 67 4.65 -4.63 17.04
N ARG A 68 4.29 -3.35 17.20
CA ARG A 68 3.44 -2.86 18.30
C ARG A 68 2.25 -2.06 17.81
N ILE A 69 1.98 -2.12 16.51
CA ILE A 69 0.95 -1.34 15.86
C ILE A 69 -0.09 -2.29 15.28
N ASN A 70 -1.35 -2.04 15.59
CA ASN A 70 -2.49 -2.71 14.97
C ASN A 70 -3.69 -1.77 15.09
N ASP A 71 -3.68 -0.72 14.29
CA ASP A 71 -4.63 0.38 14.38
C ASP A 71 -5.31 0.65 13.06
N ARG A 72 -6.57 1.07 13.15
CA ARG A 72 -7.30 1.55 11.99
C ARG A 72 -6.87 2.98 11.70
N VAL A 73 -6.57 3.28 10.45
CA VAL A 73 -6.10 4.58 10.00
C VAL A 73 -6.90 5.03 8.78
N ASP A 74 -6.83 6.31 8.47
CA ASP A 74 -7.43 6.88 7.26
C ASP A 74 -6.33 7.25 6.28
N VAL A 75 -6.37 6.69 5.07
CA VAL A 75 -5.46 7.06 3.98
C VAL A 75 -6.05 8.25 3.26
N ILE A 76 -5.40 9.40 3.34
CA ILE A 76 -5.88 10.68 2.78
C ILE A 76 -5.20 11.08 1.48
N GLU A 77 -4.01 10.53 1.20
CA GLU A 77 -3.31 10.67 -0.07
C GLU A 77 -2.64 9.35 -0.41
N MET A 78 -2.63 8.98 -1.67
CA MET A 78 -1.95 7.77 -2.13
C MET A 78 -1.40 7.93 -3.53
N GLY A 79 -0.21 7.40 -3.74
CA GLY A 79 0.46 7.29 -5.03
C GLY A 79 1.33 6.04 -5.06
N PRO A 80 1.95 5.73 -6.19
CA PRO A 80 2.77 4.52 -6.32
C PRO A 80 4.04 4.52 -5.48
N GLY A 81 4.51 5.68 -5.04
CA GLY A 81 5.70 5.82 -4.19
C GLY A 81 5.42 5.91 -2.71
N GLY A 82 4.22 6.24 -2.30
CA GLY A 82 3.90 6.43 -0.89
C GLY A 82 2.48 6.85 -0.63
N LEU A 83 2.16 6.99 0.65
CA LEU A 83 0.84 7.41 1.08
C LEU A 83 0.93 8.26 2.36
N VAL A 84 -0.15 8.95 2.67
CA VAL A 84 -0.29 9.72 3.91
C VAL A 84 -1.48 9.17 4.66
N CYS A 85 -1.25 8.82 5.92
CA CYS A 85 -2.30 8.38 6.84
C CYS A 85 -2.60 9.48 7.86
N ARG A 86 -3.87 9.59 8.21
CA ARG A 86 -4.40 10.41 9.28
C ARG A 86 -4.97 9.49 10.36
N ASN A 87 -5.13 10.00 11.58
CA ASN A 87 -5.58 9.23 12.73
C ASN A 87 -4.67 8.01 12.98
N ALA A 88 -3.38 8.21 12.75
CA ALA A 88 -2.38 7.16 12.84
C ALA A 88 -1.69 7.14 14.20
N PRO A 89 -1.16 5.98 14.63
CA PRO A 89 -0.30 5.91 15.80
C PRO A 89 1.08 6.52 15.50
N TYR A 90 1.91 6.64 16.53
CA TYR A 90 3.29 7.06 16.36
C TYR A 90 4.07 6.03 15.54
N VAL A 91 4.69 6.49 14.45
CA VAL A 91 5.55 5.68 13.60
C VAL A 91 6.90 6.39 13.48
N SER A 92 7.96 5.71 13.88
CA SER A 92 9.31 6.27 13.78
C SER A 92 9.77 6.33 12.33
N ARG A 93 10.66 7.26 12.03
CA ARG A 93 11.30 7.31 10.71
C ARG A 93 12.09 6.03 10.46
N GLY A 94 11.84 5.39 9.34
CA GLY A 94 12.45 4.11 8.98
C GLY A 94 11.76 2.88 9.57
N GLU A 95 10.77 3.06 10.42
CA GLU A 95 10.00 1.95 10.97
C GLU A 95 9.17 1.29 9.88
N GLN A 96 9.19 -0.04 9.82
CA GLN A 96 8.43 -0.82 8.86
C GLN A 96 7.03 -1.12 9.37
N VAL A 97 6.05 -0.89 8.52
CA VAL A 97 4.65 -1.22 8.79
C VAL A 97 4.01 -1.86 7.56
N GLU A 98 2.91 -2.55 7.76
CA GLU A 98 2.07 -3.07 6.70
C GLU A 98 0.77 -2.26 6.68
N ILE A 99 0.35 -1.82 5.50
CA ILE A 99 -0.93 -1.16 5.30
C ILE A 99 -1.86 -2.12 4.57
N VAL A 100 -2.97 -2.44 5.22
CA VAL A 100 -3.98 -3.35 4.68
C VAL A 100 -5.19 -2.54 4.26
N ILE A 101 -5.50 -2.55 2.96
CA ILE A 101 -6.67 -1.87 2.39
C ILE A 101 -7.60 -2.94 1.85
N GLU A 102 -8.82 -2.96 2.34
CA GLU A 102 -9.83 -3.91 1.91
C GLU A 102 -10.80 -3.26 0.93
N ASP A 103 -11.07 -3.95 -0.16
CA ASP A 103 -12.01 -3.54 -1.20
C ASP A 103 -12.86 -4.75 -1.59
N GLU A 104 -14.15 -4.72 -1.24
CA GLU A 104 -15.10 -5.80 -1.50
C GLU A 104 -14.54 -7.17 -1.09
N ASN A 105 -14.12 -7.98 -2.06
CA ASN A 105 -13.60 -9.34 -1.85
C ASN A 105 -12.06 -9.41 -1.83
N LEU A 106 -11.38 -8.28 -1.97
CA LEU A 106 -9.94 -8.20 -2.06
C LEU A 106 -9.33 -7.54 -0.83
N SER A 107 -8.18 -8.03 -0.41
CA SER A 107 -7.35 -7.43 0.64
C SER A 107 -5.98 -7.11 0.05
N TYR A 108 -5.69 -5.82 -0.09
CA TYR A 108 -4.39 -5.34 -0.56
C TYR A 108 -3.48 -5.09 0.64
N ARG A 109 -2.29 -5.67 0.60
CA ARG A 109 -1.27 -5.51 1.65
C ARG A 109 -0.02 -4.87 1.08
N PHE A 110 0.28 -3.67 1.55
CA PHE A 110 1.45 -2.91 1.14
C PHE A 110 2.44 -2.83 2.29
N ARG A 111 3.71 -3.06 1.99
CA ARG A 111 4.79 -2.76 2.93
C ARG A 111 5.16 -1.30 2.81
N ALA A 112 5.42 -0.67 3.94
CA ALA A 112 5.77 0.75 3.98
C ALA A 112 6.77 1.04 5.08
N VAL A 113 7.45 2.17 4.95
CA VAL A 113 8.37 2.67 5.97
C VAL A 113 8.03 4.11 6.30
N GLY A 114 8.16 4.48 7.56
CA GLY A 114 7.92 5.85 8.03
C GLY A 114 8.93 6.83 7.43
N VAL A 115 8.42 7.93 6.88
CA VAL A 115 9.25 9.01 6.31
C VAL A 115 9.16 10.27 7.15
N TRP A 116 7.94 10.67 7.51
CA TRP A 116 7.72 11.84 8.34
C TRP A 116 6.50 11.65 9.25
N LEU A 117 6.50 12.40 10.33
CA LEU A 117 5.44 12.37 11.34
C LEU A 117 5.08 13.80 11.73
N LYS A 118 3.78 14.06 11.84
CA LYS A 118 3.26 15.32 12.33
C LYS A 118 2.23 15.06 13.42
N ASP A 119 2.33 15.78 14.53
CA ASP A 119 1.32 15.77 15.58
C ASP A 119 0.05 16.45 15.06
N ASP A 120 -1.07 15.78 15.15
CA ASP A 120 -2.36 16.24 14.63
C ASP A 120 -3.41 16.32 15.75
N GLY A 121 -2.99 16.47 16.99
CA GLY A 121 -3.82 16.51 18.20
C GLY A 121 -3.67 15.25 19.02
N GLU A 122 -4.73 14.44 19.13
CA GLU A 122 -4.69 13.15 19.86
C GLU A 122 -3.90 12.07 19.11
N ASP A 123 -3.93 12.13 17.78
CA ASP A 123 -3.28 11.17 16.90
C ASP A 123 -2.24 11.86 16.02
N PHE A 124 -1.64 11.10 15.12
CA PHE A 124 -0.59 11.58 14.23
C PHE A 124 -1.02 11.53 12.76
N ARG A 125 -0.41 12.39 11.97
CA ARG A 125 -0.40 12.29 10.53
C ARG A 125 0.96 11.76 10.10
N VAL A 126 0.98 10.69 9.32
CA VAL A 126 2.21 9.95 8.98
C VAL A 126 2.36 9.86 7.47
N GLY A 127 3.52 10.24 6.97
CA GLY A 127 3.92 9.98 5.60
C GLY A 127 4.71 8.69 5.51
N LEU A 128 4.31 7.80 4.63
CA LEU A 128 4.91 6.48 4.44
C LEU A 128 5.40 6.32 3.01
N ALA A 129 6.56 5.72 2.84
CA ALA A 129 7.04 5.28 1.52
C ALA A 129 6.68 3.81 1.33
N LEU A 130 6.11 3.48 0.18
CA LEU A 130 5.83 2.09 -0.18
C LEU A 130 7.11 1.40 -0.62
N VAL A 131 7.35 0.20 -0.08
CA VAL A 131 8.56 -0.58 -0.36
C VAL A 131 8.20 -2.04 -0.66
N GLY A 132 9.06 -2.71 -1.42
CA GLY A 132 8.89 -4.13 -1.71
C GLY A 132 7.69 -4.45 -2.58
N MET A 133 7.36 -5.74 -2.62
CA MET A 133 6.26 -6.27 -3.43
C MET A 133 4.98 -6.35 -2.59
N PRO A 134 3.87 -5.74 -3.04
CA PRO A 134 2.60 -5.88 -2.35
C PRO A 134 1.95 -7.23 -2.62
N VAL A 135 0.99 -7.60 -1.77
CA VAL A 135 0.22 -8.84 -1.88
C VAL A 135 -1.26 -8.51 -1.97
N CYS A 136 -1.98 -9.22 -2.83
CA CYS A 136 -3.44 -9.13 -2.91
C CYS A 136 -4.05 -10.49 -2.64
N LEU A 137 -4.97 -10.55 -1.68
CA LEU A 137 -5.61 -11.78 -1.25
C LEU A 137 -7.12 -11.70 -1.45
N HIS A 138 -7.70 -12.83 -1.89
CA HIS A 138 -9.14 -12.98 -1.95
C HIS A 138 -9.70 -13.39 -0.58
N LYS A 139 -10.59 -12.59 0.00
CA LYS A 139 -11.19 -12.87 1.30
C LYS A 139 -11.96 -14.20 1.34
N VAL A 140 -12.68 -14.50 0.27
CA VAL A 140 -13.48 -15.75 0.16
C VAL A 140 -12.57 -16.97 0.20
N ALA A 141 -11.44 -16.94 -0.51
CA ALA A 141 -10.48 -18.04 -0.53
C ALA A 141 -9.81 -18.24 0.84
N ILE A 142 -9.50 -17.17 1.55
CA ILE A 142 -8.93 -17.21 2.91
C ILE A 142 -9.94 -17.85 3.87
N SER A 143 -11.18 -17.39 3.87
CA SER A 143 -12.25 -17.91 4.75
C SER A 143 -12.53 -19.39 4.49
N ALA A 144 -12.56 -19.83 3.24
CA ALA A 144 -12.75 -21.23 2.87
C ALA A 144 -11.59 -22.09 3.38
N HIS A 145 -10.34 -21.63 3.23
CA HIS A 145 -9.16 -22.34 3.72
C HIS A 145 -9.15 -22.46 5.23
N GLU A 146 -9.48 -21.41 5.95
CA GLU A 146 -9.59 -21.43 7.42
C GLU A 146 -10.68 -22.40 7.88
N ALA A 147 -11.83 -22.44 7.21
CA ALA A 147 -12.91 -23.36 7.52
C ALA A 147 -12.48 -24.81 7.30
N ASP A 148 -11.80 -25.11 6.20
CA ASP A 148 -11.28 -26.46 5.92
C ASP A 148 -10.29 -26.92 6.97
N VAL A 149 -9.40 -26.08 7.43
CA VAL A 149 -8.41 -26.37 8.49
C VAL A 149 -9.14 -26.67 9.81
N VAL A 150 -10.13 -25.88 10.17
CA VAL A 150 -10.91 -26.08 11.40
C VAL A 150 -11.67 -27.43 11.33
N ASP A 151 -12.31 -27.75 10.21
CA ASP A 151 -13.01 -29.02 10.01
C ASP A 151 -12.07 -30.22 10.09
N GLN A 152 -10.88 -30.13 9.54
CA GLN A 152 -9.86 -31.17 9.64
C GLN A 152 -9.39 -31.38 11.07
N LEU A 153 -9.16 -30.30 11.84
CA LEU A 153 -8.80 -30.39 13.25
C LEU A 153 -9.91 -30.97 14.10
N ALA A 154 -11.15 -30.61 13.85
CA ALA A 154 -12.32 -31.17 14.52
C ALA A 154 -12.49 -32.67 14.23
N ALA A 155 -12.23 -33.10 13.00
CA ALA A 155 -12.29 -34.52 12.60
C ALA A 155 -11.16 -35.36 13.22
N ALA A 156 -10.01 -34.76 13.55
CA ALA A 156 -8.88 -35.43 14.19
C ALA A 156 -9.02 -35.54 15.72
N ALA A 157 -9.94 -34.81 16.29
CA ALA A 157 -10.21 -34.84 17.72
C ALA A 157 -11.26 -35.92 18.04
#